data_3033af5989370fedcf1fdb13cf8aca2e
#
_entry.id   3033af5989370fedcf1fdb13cf8aca2e
#
_cell.length_a   1.000
_cell.length_b   1.000
_cell.length_c   1.000
_cell.angle_alpha   90.00
_cell.angle_beta   90.00
_cell.angle_gamma   90.00
#
_symmetry.space_group_name_H-M   'P 1'
#
loop_
_entity.id
_entity.type
_entity.pdbx_description
1 polymer ?
#
loop_
_entity_poly.entity_id
_entity_poly.type
_entity_poly.pdbx_seq_one_letter_code
_entity_poly.pdbx_strand_id
1 'polypeptide(L)'
;LYTDIVDKETGSVLYSKLSLQKLVLNADEEKMFTYNINGLKPRLWTPQHPNLYDFRFRLVAAKGHELDCLTETSGFRTFEVKEGLFFLNGNRYWLRGGNHIPFALAPNDLNLANTFMQLMKAGNIDVTRTHTTPWNKLWMGAADKNGIGVSFEGTWPWLMIHSTPLPDAKLIEMWKEEFLSLLKKYRNHPSLLFWTVNNEMKFYDNDNDLERAKEKYRVISDVVKEMRRIDPTRPICFDSNYQAKGKKEKYGADFMNTIDDGDIDDMHAYYNWYDYSLFRFFNGEFQKRFKMVDRPLISQEMSTGYPNNETGHPTRSYQLIHQNPQSLIGYECYDFSNPQSFLNVQAFITGELAEALRRSNDQASGIMHFALLTWFRQVYDYQKIEPYPTYYALKRALQPILISAELWGRNLYGGEKLPTRIYVVNDREDGTDLKSTLLR
;
A
#
# COMPACT_ATOMS: atom_id res chain seq x y z
N LEU A 1 -21.37 31.11 3.01
CA LEU A 1 -20.59 30.05 2.35
C LEU A 1 -21.54 29.17 1.54
N TYR A 2 -21.26 28.94 0.27
CA TYR A 2 -21.96 27.98 -0.59
C TYR A 2 -21.09 26.74 -0.75
N THR A 3 -21.73 25.56 -0.82
CA THR A 3 -21.03 24.31 -1.11
C THR A 3 -21.80 23.56 -2.18
N ASP A 4 -21.12 23.25 -3.28
CA ASP A 4 -21.60 22.36 -4.32
C ASP A 4 -20.73 21.10 -4.35
N ILE A 5 -21.34 19.93 -4.54
CA ILE A 5 -20.67 18.67 -4.79
C ILE A 5 -21.10 18.20 -6.17
N VAL A 6 -20.16 18.17 -7.10
CA VAL A 6 -20.41 17.90 -8.52
C VAL A 6 -19.66 16.63 -8.92
N ASP A 7 -20.37 15.69 -9.51
CA ASP A 7 -19.77 14.50 -10.08
C ASP A 7 -18.83 14.87 -11.23
N LYS A 8 -17.56 14.48 -11.11
CA LYS A 8 -16.51 14.93 -12.02
C LYS A 8 -16.60 14.32 -13.42
N GLU A 9 -17.18 13.14 -13.53
CA GLU A 9 -17.36 12.44 -14.80
C GLU A 9 -18.59 12.95 -15.56
N THR A 10 -19.72 13.06 -14.85
CA THR A 10 -21.01 13.38 -15.48
C THR A 10 -21.36 14.86 -15.46
N GLY A 11 -20.70 15.64 -14.60
CA GLY A 11 -21.06 17.04 -14.33
C GLY A 11 -22.35 17.20 -13.53
N SER A 12 -22.98 16.11 -13.10
CA SER A 12 -24.23 16.16 -12.33
C SER A 12 -23.98 16.68 -10.92
N VAL A 13 -24.92 17.51 -10.43
CA VAL A 13 -24.86 18.08 -9.09
C VAL A 13 -25.43 17.08 -8.09
N LEU A 14 -24.59 16.52 -7.22
CA LEU A 14 -24.99 15.65 -6.13
C LEU A 14 -25.59 16.45 -4.96
N TYR A 15 -25.05 17.63 -4.72
CA TYR A 15 -25.46 18.51 -3.67
C TYR A 15 -25.17 19.97 -4.05
N SER A 16 -26.13 20.87 -3.79
CA SER A 16 -25.93 22.30 -3.92
C SER A 16 -26.75 23.00 -2.88
N LYS A 17 -26.11 23.69 -1.96
CA LYS A 17 -26.83 24.43 -0.92
C LYS A 17 -26.02 25.60 -0.38
N LEU A 18 -26.76 26.70 -0.15
CA LEU A 18 -26.26 27.77 0.69
C LEU A 18 -26.18 27.28 2.13
N SER A 19 -25.01 27.36 2.73
CA SER A 19 -24.89 27.25 4.18
C SER A 19 -25.59 28.48 4.81
N LEU A 20 -26.59 28.23 5.64
CA LEU A 20 -27.40 29.27 6.29
C LEU A 20 -26.65 30.03 7.40
N GLN A 21 -25.37 29.76 7.63
CA GLN A 21 -24.59 30.49 8.62
C GLN A 21 -24.03 31.77 8.01
N LYS A 22 -24.52 32.92 8.52
CA LYS A 22 -23.82 34.18 8.34
C LYS A 22 -22.45 34.08 8.98
N LEU A 23 -21.42 34.16 8.17
CA LEU A 23 -20.06 34.26 8.65
C LEU A 23 -19.79 35.72 9.00
N VAL A 24 -19.46 35.97 10.25
CA VAL A 24 -18.90 37.24 10.68
C VAL A 24 -17.47 36.89 11.15
N LEU A 25 -16.48 37.41 10.43
CA LEU A 25 -15.07 37.24 10.75
C LEU A 25 -14.50 38.64 11.02
N ASN A 26 -13.79 38.79 12.13
CA ASN A 26 -12.98 39.97 12.41
C ASN A 26 -11.67 39.87 11.65
N ALA A 27 -10.90 40.95 11.60
CA ALA A 27 -9.53 40.91 11.09
C ALA A 27 -8.71 39.90 11.87
N ASP A 28 -7.91 39.08 11.16
CA ASP A 28 -7.02 38.03 11.72
C ASP A 28 -7.75 36.90 12.48
N GLU A 29 -9.08 36.78 12.34
CA GLU A 29 -9.85 35.71 12.95
C GLU A 29 -9.93 34.48 12.04
N GLU A 30 -9.52 33.32 12.56
CA GLU A 30 -9.75 32.00 11.96
C GLU A 30 -10.95 31.32 12.58
N LYS A 31 -11.86 30.81 11.77
CA LYS A 31 -13.04 30.08 12.23
C LYS A 31 -13.20 28.74 11.52
N MET A 32 -13.33 27.68 12.31
CA MET A 32 -13.68 26.35 11.80
C MET A 32 -15.21 26.19 11.77
N PHE A 33 -15.72 25.73 10.63
CA PHE A 33 -17.14 25.40 10.47
C PHE A 33 -17.28 23.92 10.15
N THR A 34 -18.18 23.26 10.87
CA THR A 34 -18.55 21.87 10.62
C THR A 34 -20.03 21.80 10.36
N TYR A 35 -20.42 21.16 9.27
CA TYR A 35 -21.82 20.86 8.99
C TYR A 35 -21.93 19.47 8.37
N ASN A 36 -23.05 18.79 8.69
CA ASN A 36 -23.32 17.46 8.20
C ASN A 36 -24.29 17.54 7.02
N ILE A 37 -23.98 16.81 5.95
CA ILE A 37 -24.85 16.64 4.80
C ILE A 37 -25.38 15.21 4.85
N ASN A 38 -26.67 15.05 5.06
CA ASN A 38 -27.32 13.75 5.15
C ASN A 38 -28.04 13.39 3.86
N GLY A 39 -28.25 12.10 3.62
CA GLY A 39 -29.06 11.59 2.51
C GLY A 39 -28.36 11.59 1.15
N LEU A 40 -27.06 11.86 1.10
CA LEU A 40 -26.30 11.73 -0.14
C LEU A 40 -26.27 10.26 -0.60
N LYS A 41 -26.36 10.06 -1.91
CA LYS A 41 -26.21 8.76 -2.57
C LYS A 41 -25.12 8.84 -3.65
N PRO A 42 -23.85 9.01 -3.26
CA PRO A 42 -22.77 9.10 -4.22
C PRO A 42 -22.45 7.74 -4.82
N ARG A 43 -21.91 7.74 -6.03
CA ARG A 43 -21.18 6.60 -6.55
C ARG A 43 -19.88 6.50 -5.76
N LEU A 44 -19.61 5.33 -5.17
CA LEU A 44 -18.42 5.13 -4.33
C LEU A 44 -17.16 5.00 -5.19
N TRP A 45 -16.05 5.49 -4.64
CA TRP A 45 -14.74 5.28 -5.22
C TRP A 45 -14.26 3.85 -4.93
N THR A 46 -13.81 3.16 -5.97
CA THR A 46 -13.09 1.89 -5.88
C THR A 46 -11.97 1.90 -6.91
N PRO A 47 -10.99 1.00 -6.82
CA PRO A 47 -10.00 0.81 -7.89
C PRO A 47 -10.61 0.58 -9.27
N GLN A 48 -11.70 -0.18 -9.39
CA GLN A 48 -12.37 -0.43 -10.68
C GLN A 48 -13.24 0.74 -11.15
N HIS A 49 -13.80 1.49 -10.20
CA HIS A 49 -14.67 2.64 -10.46
C HIS A 49 -14.19 3.85 -9.65
N PRO A 50 -13.16 4.56 -10.10
CA PRO A 50 -12.56 5.68 -9.37
C PRO A 50 -13.44 6.95 -9.49
N ASN A 51 -14.67 6.86 -8.94
CA ASN A 51 -15.63 7.96 -8.97
C ASN A 51 -15.17 9.13 -8.11
N LEU A 52 -15.03 10.30 -8.72
CA LEU A 52 -14.55 11.52 -8.09
C LEU A 52 -15.60 12.62 -8.17
N TYR A 53 -15.54 13.53 -7.20
CA TYR A 53 -16.41 14.68 -7.07
C TYR A 53 -15.57 15.94 -6.83
N ASP A 54 -15.98 17.05 -7.43
CA ASP A 54 -15.46 18.37 -7.12
C ASP A 54 -16.32 18.99 -6.01
N PHE A 55 -15.70 19.26 -4.88
CA PHE A 55 -16.24 20.01 -3.76
C PHE A 55 -15.90 21.48 -3.96
N ARG A 56 -16.88 22.28 -4.35
CA ARG A 56 -16.72 23.71 -4.64
C ARG A 56 -17.24 24.53 -3.47
N PHE A 57 -16.36 25.26 -2.82
CA PHE A 57 -16.66 26.16 -1.72
C PHE A 57 -16.56 27.58 -2.21
N ARG A 58 -17.67 28.33 -2.15
CA ARG A 58 -17.73 29.71 -2.62
C ARG A 58 -18.08 30.64 -1.46
N LEU A 59 -17.22 31.62 -1.20
CA LEU A 59 -17.50 32.70 -0.27
C LEU A 59 -18.18 33.84 -1.00
N VAL A 60 -19.39 34.18 -0.57
CA VAL A 60 -20.21 35.19 -1.24
C VAL A 60 -20.54 36.30 -0.24
N ALA A 61 -20.31 37.56 -0.64
CA ALA A 61 -20.68 38.72 0.14
C ALA A 61 -22.21 38.87 0.30
N ALA A 62 -22.62 39.66 1.29
CA ALA A 62 -24.06 39.91 1.56
C ALA A 62 -24.84 40.47 0.35
N LYS A 63 -24.17 41.16 -0.56
CA LYS A 63 -24.73 41.69 -1.81
C LYS A 63 -24.73 40.73 -2.99
N GLY A 64 -24.35 39.46 -2.76
CA GLY A 64 -24.38 38.38 -3.76
C GLY A 64 -23.18 38.24 -4.69
N HIS A 65 -22.13 39.08 -4.58
CA HIS A 65 -20.92 38.88 -5.36
C HIS A 65 -19.98 37.88 -4.68
N GLU A 66 -19.34 37.03 -5.49
CA GLU A 66 -18.37 36.07 -5.04
C GLU A 66 -17.08 36.76 -4.62
N LEU A 67 -16.58 36.40 -3.42
CA LEU A 67 -15.33 36.92 -2.85
C LEU A 67 -14.17 35.97 -3.10
N ASP A 68 -14.44 34.67 -3.02
CA ASP A 68 -13.42 33.63 -3.19
C ASP A 68 -14.08 32.29 -3.52
N CYS A 69 -13.33 31.42 -4.20
CA CYS A 69 -13.77 30.08 -4.56
C CYS A 69 -12.63 29.06 -4.41
N LEU A 70 -12.87 27.99 -3.66
CA LEU A 70 -11.97 26.85 -3.53
C LEU A 70 -12.63 25.61 -4.10
N THR A 71 -11.91 24.86 -4.91
CA THR A 71 -12.34 23.55 -5.39
C THR A 71 -11.35 22.47 -4.96
N GLU A 72 -11.85 21.48 -4.24
CA GLU A 72 -11.08 20.28 -3.87
C GLU A 72 -11.74 19.05 -4.50
N THR A 73 -10.92 18.20 -5.13
CA THR A 73 -11.39 16.93 -5.68
C THR A 73 -11.25 15.83 -4.63
N SER A 74 -12.29 15.05 -4.43
CA SER A 74 -12.31 13.92 -3.50
C SER A 74 -13.27 12.83 -3.99
N GLY A 75 -13.39 11.73 -3.23
CA GLY A 75 -14.32 10.64 -3.49
C GLY A 75 -14.88 10.07 -2.20
N PHE A 76 -15.95 9.30 -2.32
CA PHE A 76 -16.60 8.65 -1.18
C PHE A 76 -16.25 7.19 -1.13
N ARG A 77 -15.71 6.71 -0.02
CA ARG A 77 -15.44 5.29 0.23
C ARG A 77 -15.32 5.01 1.73
N THR A 78 -15.45 3.74 2.12
CA THR A 78 -14.99 3.23 3.41
C THR A 78 -13.84 2.25 3.19
N PHE A 79 -12.87 2.24 4.10
CA PHE A 79 -11.82 1.22 4.13
C PHE A 79 -11.56 0.86 5.58
N GLU A 80 -11.83 -0.39 5.94
CA GLU A 80 -11.93 -0.80 7.33
C GLU A 80 -11.21 -2.14 7.56
N VAL A 81 -10.77 -2.34 8.81
CA VAL A 81 -10.33 -3.65 9.32
C VAL A 81 -11.48 -4.27 10.11
N LYS A 82 -11.88 -5.48 9.73
CA LYS A 82 -12.87 -6.29 10.43
C LYS A 82 -12.40 -7.74 10.45
N GLU A 83 -12.43 -8.38 11.62
CA GLU A 83 -12.07 -9.80 11.78
C GLU A 83 -10.70 -10.15 11.18
N GLY A 84 -9.73 -9.22 11.31
CA GLY A 84 -8.38 -9.37 10.78
C GLY A 84 -8.28 -9.35 9.25
N LEU A 85 -9.24 -8.77 8.55
CA LEU A 85 -9.28 -8.62 7.09
C LEU A 85 -9.62 -7.18 6.71
N PHE A 86 -9.31 -6.81 5.47
CA PHE A 86 -9.73 -5.52 4.91
C PHE A 86 -11.07 -5.58 4.22
N PHE A 87 -11.82 -4.48 4.34
CA PHE A 87 -13.07 -4.25 3.65
C PHE A 87 -13.07 -2.89 2.98
N LEU A 88 -13.37 -2.87 1.68
CA LEU A 88 -13.58 -1.65 0.89
C LEU A 88 -15.08 -1.54 0.58
N ASN A 89 -15.70 -0.45 1.01
CA ASN A 89 -17.15 -0.23 0.81
C ASN A 89 -18.03 -1.40 1.29
N GLY A 90 -17.61 -2.06 2.37
CA GLY A 90 -18.32 -3.18 2.97
C GLY A 90 -18.02 -4.55 2.35
N ASN A 91 -17.29 -4.63 1.23
CA ASN A 91 -16.86 -5.88 0.61
C ASN A 91 -15.43 -6.23 1.04
N ARG A 92 -15.17 -7.53 1.25
CA ARG A 92 -13.81 -8.00 1.51
C ARG A 92 -12.89 -7.57 0.38
N TYR A 93 -11.72 -7.06 0.76
CA TYR A 93 -10.75 -6.54 -0.19
C TYR A 93 -9.35 -7.10 0.09
N TRP A 94 -8.79 -7.84 -0.86
CA TRP A 94 -7.43 -8.34 -0.79
C TRP A 94 -6.50 -7.38 -1.54
N LEU A 95 -5.40 -6.91 -0.91
CA LEU A 95 -4.50 -5.93 -1.51
C LEU A 95 -3.62 -6.58 -2.59
N ARG A 96 -3.92 -6.30 -3.85
CA ARG A 96 -3.13 -6.70 -5.02
C ARG A 96 -2.19 -5.57 -5.39
N GLY A 97 -0.95 -5.61 -4.87
CA GLY A 97 -0.09 -4.45 -4.89
C GLY A 97 1.29 -4.63 -5.52
N GLY A 98 1.89 -3.49 -5.84
CA GLY A 98 3.28 -3.33 -6.19
C GLY A 98 3.83 -2.06 -5.55
N ASN A 99 4.95 -2.17 -4.87
CA ASN A 99 5.58 -1.10 -4.11
C ASN A 99 6.71 -0.46 -4.91
N HIS A 100 6.99 0.80 -4.61
CA HIS A 100 8.10 1.59 -5.10
C HIS A 100 8.02 1.92 -6.59
N ILE A 101 7.22 2.93 -6.91
CA ILE A 101 7.09 3.49 -8.25
C ILE A 101 7.99 4.72 -8.41
N PRO A 102 8.22 5.23 -9.63
CA PRO A 102 9.28 6.21 -9.92
C PRO A 102 8.95 7.66 -9.51
N PHE A 103 8.24 7.88 -8.42
CA PHE A 103 7.89 9.22 -7.92
C PHE A 103 9.13 10.11 -7.72
N ALA A 104 10.14 9.58 -7.01
CA ALA A 104 11.34 10.35 -6.66
C ALA A 104 12.20 10.77 -7.87
N LEU A 105 12.04 10.09 -9.00
CA LEU A 105 12.79 10.40 -10.23
C LEU A 105 12.23 11.62 -10.95
N ALA A 106 10.90 11.80 -10.96
CA ALA A 106 10.23 12.91 -11.62
C ALA A 106 8.95 13.31 -10.87
N PRO A 107 9.06 13.94 -9.69
CA PRO A 107 7.92 14.22 -8.82
C PRO A 107 6.91 15.19 -9.43
N ASN A 108 7.32 16.00 -10.40
CA ASN A 108 6.46 16.97 -11.07
C ASN A 108 6.00 16.54 -12.48
N ASP A 109 6.25 15.30 -12.89
CA ASP A 109 5.82 14.79 -14.19
C ASP A 109 4.45 14.09 -14.08
N LEU A 110 3.41 14.80 -14.51
CA LEU A 110 2.04 14.27 -14.53
C LEU A 110 1.86 13.14 -15.56
N ASN A 111 2.57 13.19 -16.68
CA ASN A 111 2.47 12.15 -17.70
C ASN A 111 3.08 10.85 -17.20
N LEU A 112 4.25 10.91 -16.57
CA LEU A 112 4.86 9.74 -15.93
C LEU A 112 3.95 9.16 -14.84
N ALA A 113 3.39 10.01 -13.97
CA ALA A 113 2.49 9.59 -12.92
C ALA A 113 1.27 8.85 -13.49
N ASN A 114 0.57 9.43 -14.47
CA ASN A 114 -0.60 8.80 -15.08
C ASN A 114 -0.22 7.50 -15.82
N THR A 115 0.88 7.50 -16.57
CA THR A 115 1.33 6.30 -17.30
C THR A 115 1.63 5.15 -16.35
N PHE A 116 2.31 5.41 -15.24
CA PHE A 116 2.58 4.36 -14.24
C PHE A 116 1.30 3.84 -13.58
N MET A 117 0.37 4.71 -13.18
CA MET A 117 -0.92 4.28 -12.61
C MET A 117 -1.71 3.42 -13.61
N GLN A 118 -1.71 3.78 -14.90
CA GLN A 118 -2.36 3.00 -15.95
C GLN A 118 -1.69 1.65 -16.18
N LEU A 119 -0.36 1.58 -16.16
CA LEU A 119 0.39 0.32 -16.24
C LEU A 119 0.08 -0.59 -15.05
N MET A 120 0.01 -0.05 -13.83
CA MET A 120 -0.40 -0.80 -12.66
C MET A 120 -1.81 -1.38 -12.85
N LYS A 121 -2.76 -0.55 -13.24
CA LYS A 121 -4.14 -0.98 -13.54
C LYS A 121 -4.21 -2.10 -14.57
N ALA A 122 -3.52 -1.91 -15.71
CA ALA A 122 -3.42 -2.91 -16.77
C ALA A 122 -2.74 -4.21 -16.31
N GLY A 123 -1.92 -4.14 -15.26
CA GLY A 123 -1.25 -5.26 -14.61
C GLY A 123 -2.04 -5.91 -13.46
N ASN A 124 -3.31 -5.56 -13.23
CA ASN A 124 -4.11 -5.97 -12.07
C ASN A 124 -3.49 -5.58 -10.72
N ILE A 125 -2.68 -4.53 -10.69
CA ILE A 125 -2.05 -3.96 -9.51
C ILE A 125 -2.89 -2.77 -9.07
N ASP A 126 -3.64 -2.93 -7.98
CA ASP A 126 -4.63 -1.95 -7.53
C ASP A 126 -4.14 -1.12 -6.33
N VAL A 127 -3.00 -1.48 -5.72
CA VAL A 127 -2.46 -0.81 -4.53
C VAL A 127 -0.96 -0.58 -4.64
N THR A 128 -0.49 0.53 -4.09
CA THR A 128 0.95 0.84 -3.98
C THR A 128 1.27 1.48 -2.64
N ARG A 129 2.55 1.76 -2.39
CA ARG A 129 3.06 2.40 -1.18
C ARG A 129 4.01 3.54 -1.53
N THR A 130 4.00 4.59 -0.72
CA THR A 130 4.90 5.75 -0.89
C THR A 130 6.23 5.55 -0.17
N HIS A 131 6.90 4.44 -0.43
CA HIS A 131 8.14 4.07 0.25
C HIS A 131 9.33 4.90 -0.22
N THR A 132 10.05 5.50 0.61
CA THR A 132 9.98 6.02 2.00
C THR A 132 9.73 7.52 1.98
N THR A 133 9.19 8.01 0.88
CA THR A 133 9.04 9.44 0.56
C THR A 133 7.58 9.77 0.31
N PRO A 134 6.97 10.65 1.10
CA PRO A 134 5.61 11.11 0.86
C PRO A 134 5.44 11.67 -0.55
N TRP A 135 4.36 11.29 -1.22
CA TRP A 135 4.06 11.84 -2.53
C TRP A 135 3.48 13.25 -2.45
N ASN A 136 3.61 13.99 -3.54
CA ASN A 136 2.95 15.27 -3.69
C ASN A 136 1.49 15.12 -4.19
N LYS A 137 0.74 16.24 -4.21
CA LYS A 137 -0.65 16.26 -4.67
C LYS A 137 -0.85 15.77 -6.11
N LEU A 138 0.16 15.93 -6.97
CA LEU A 138 0.11 15.51 -8.37
C LEU A 138 0.02 13.98 -8.49
N TRP A 139 0.90 13.25 -7.81
CA TRP A 139 0.91 11.79 -7.82
C TRP A 139 -0.28 11.19 -7.06
N MET A 140 -0.68 11.82 -5.95
CA MET A 140 -1.89 11.42 -5.24
C MET A 140 -3.15 11.62 -6.09
N GLY A 141 -3.26 12.74 -6.81
CA GLY A 141 -4.35 12.98 -7.76
C GLY A 141 -4.36 12.00 -8.94
N ALA A 142 -3.18 11.58 -9.42
CA ALA A 142 -3.07 10.54 -10.44
C ALA A 142 -3.56 9.19 -9.90
N ALA A 143 -3.24 8.84 -8.65
CA ALA A 143 -3.74 7.63 -7.99
C ALA A 143 -5.28 7.66 -7.81
N ASP A 144 -5.83 8.78 -7.34
CA ASP A 144 -7.28 8.99 -7.21
C ASP A 144 -8.01 8.73 -8.54
N LYS A 145 -7.51 9.35 -9.61
CA LYS A 145 -8.12 9.32 -10.95
C LYS A 145 -8.03 7.94 -11.61
N ASN A 146 -6.92 7.24 -11.42
CA ASN A 146 -6.67 5.95 -12.06
C ASN A 146 -7.09 4.76 -11.20
N GLY A 147 -7.61 4.97 -9.99
CA GLY A 147 -8.06 3.88 -9.12
C GLY A 147 -6.92 3.06 -8.55
N ILE A 148 -5.87 3.70 -8.05
CA ILE A 148 -4.78 3.03 -7.36
C ILE A 148 -4.83 3.39 -5.88
N GLY A 149 -5.06 2.39 -5.02
CA GLY A 149 -4.99 2.55 -3.58
C GLY A 149 -3.56 2.84 -3.11
N VAL A 150 -3.41 3.59 -2.02
CA VAL A 150 -2.11 4.02 -1.52
C VAL A 150 -1.99 3.72 -0.02
N SER A 151 -0.94 2.99 0.35
CA SER A 151 -0.36 3.01 1.69
C SER A 151 0.55 4.22 1.78
N PHE A 152 0.11 5.25 2.52
CA PHE A 152 0.87 6.49 2.62
C PHE A 152 1.82 6.45 3.80
N GLU A 153 3.11 6.49 3.54
CA GLU A 153 4.16 6.37 4.54
C GLU A 153 4.64 7.71 5.04
N GLY A 154 5.00 7.73 6.33
CA GLY A 154 5.56 8.89 7.01
C GLY A 154 6.99 9.25 6.56
N THR A 155 7.49 10.34 7.14
CA THR A 155 8.76 10.98 6.75
C THR A 155 9.94 10.67 7.67
N TRP A 156 9.83 9.69 8.55
CA TRP A 156 10.85 9.38 9.56
C TRP A 156 11.51 8.01 9.35
N PRO A 157 12.17 7.72 8.23
CA PRO A 157 12.82 6.43 8.02
C PRO A 157 14.05 6.31 8.94
N TRP A 158 14.11 5.21 9.69
CA TRP A 158 15.31 4.71 10.38
C TRP A 158 15.92 5.56 11.49
N LEU A 159 15.30 6.64 11.94
CA LEU A 159 15.86 7.50 13.00
C LEU A 159 15.74 6.90 14.40
N MET A 160 14.90 5.89 14.60
CA MET A 160 14.80 5.11 15.84
C MET A 160 15.11 3.63 15.62
N ILE A 161 15.95 3.32 14.64
CA ILE A 161 16.25 1.95 14.21
C ILE A 161 17.02 1.16 15.28
N HIS A 162 16.71 -0.12 15.39
CA HIS A 162 17.43 -1.09 16.23
C HIS A 162 17.74 -0.55 17.64
N SER A 163 19.00 -0.64 18.05
CA SER A 163 19.50 -0.24 19.36
C SER A 163 20.01 1.21 19.44
N THR A 164 19.69 2.06 18.43
CA THR A 164 20.07 3.47 18.48
C THR A 164 19.38 4.19 19.63
N PRO A 165 19.99 5.22 20.25
CA PRO A 165 19.31 6.06 21.23
C PRO A 165 18.11 6.79 20.59
N LEU A 166 17.20 7.30 21.43
CA LEU A 166 16.17 8.20 20.94
C LEU A 166 16.82 9.47 20.35
N PRO A 167 16.25 10.00 19.26
CA PRO A 167 16.61 11.30 18.76
C PRO A 167 16.33 12.41 19.78
N ASP A 168 16.89 13.58 19.55
CA ASP A 168 16.60 14.78 20.32
C ASP A 168 15.08 15.07 20.35
N ALA A 169 14.58 15.50 21.50
CA ALA A 169 13.16 15.76 21.72
C ALA A 169 12.59 16.79 20.73
N LYS A 170 13.38 17.81 20.37
CA LYS A 170 12.97 18.81 19.39
C LYS A 170 12.83 18.21 18.00
N LEU A 171 13.71 17.29 17.62
CA LEU A 171 13.62 16.59 16.33
C LEU A 171 12.40 15.67 16.28
N ILE A 172 12.08 15.00 17.38
CA ILE A 172 10.85 14.18 17.51
C ILE A 172 9.61 15.07 17.33
N GLU A 173 9.56 16.23 17.97
CA GLU A 173 8.41 17.15 17.87
C GLU A 173 8.28 17.71 16.44
N MET A 174 9.38 18.11 15.80
CA MET A 174 9.36 18.57 14.40
C MET A 174 8.84 17.49 13.45
N TRP A 175 9.28 16.24 13.61
CA TRP A 175 8.77 15.11 12.84
C TRP A 175 7.26 14.92 13.03
N LYS A 176 6.82 14.93 14.29
CA LYS A 176 5.40 14.79 14.63
C LYS A 176 4.56 15.89 13.96
N GLU A 177 4.95 17.15 14.10
CA GLU A 177 4.26 18.30 13.49
C GLU A 177 4.19 18.15 11.95
N GLU A 178 5.31 17.81 11.31
CA GLU A 178 5.37 17.59 9.87
C GLU A 178 4.43 16.46 9.44
N PHE A 179 4.49 15.30 10.10
CA PHE A 179 3.67 14.16 9.73
C PHE A 179 2.17 14.44 9.94
N LEU A 180 1.78 15.05 11.07
CA LEU A 180 0.39 15.44 11.30
C LEU A 180 -0.10 16.51 10.30
N SER A 181 0.79 17.39 9.84
CA SER A 181 0.49 18.32 8.75
C SER A 181 0.22 17.58 7.43
N LEU A 182 1.02 16.57 7.10
CA LEU A 182 0.79 15.71 5.93
C LEU A 182 -0.56 14.98 6.01
N LEU A 183 -0.94 14.47 7.19
CA LEU A 183 -2.26 13.87 7.37
C LEU A 183 -3.39 14.86 7.01
N LYS A 184 -3.35 16.05 7.55
CA LYS A 184 -4.36 17.10 7.26
C LYS A 184 -4.43 17.41 5.78
N LYS A 185 -3.27 17.45 5.10
CA LYS A 185 -3.15 17.77 3.68
C LYS A 185 -3.71 16.67 2.77
N TYR A 186 -3.52 15.39 3.13
CA TYR A 186 -3.80 14.26 2.22
C TYR A 186 -5.01 13.40 2.60
N ARG A 187 -5.57 13.54 3.80
CA ARG A 187 -6.70 12.72 4.26
C ARG A 187 -7.96 12.74 3.38
N ASN A 188 -8.10 13.71 2.48
CA ASN A 188 -9.25 13.80 1.58
C ASN A 188 -9.06 13.05 0.25
N HIS A 189 -7.87 12.46 0.00
CA HIS A 189 -7.66 11.61 -1.17
C HIS A 189 -8.35 10.24 -0.99
N PRO A 190 -9.29 9.83 -1.85
CA PRO A 190 -9.97 8.55 -1.71
C PRO A 190 -9.04 7.36 -1.96
N SER A 191 -8.01 7.53 -2.78
CA SER A 191 -6.98 6.52 -3.02
C SER A 191 -6.15 6.18 -1.78
N LEU A 192 -5.99 7.10 -0.82
CA LEU A 192 -5.28 6.84 0.42
C LEU A 192 -6.09 5.87 1.27
N LEU A 193 -5.68 4.59 1.31
CA LEU A 193 -6.39 3.52 2.02
C LEU A 193 -6.01 3.46 3.50
N PHE A 194 -4.73 3.51 3.80
CA PHE A 194 -4.23 3.47 5.17
C PHE A 194 -2.90 4.24 5.31
N TRP A 195 -2.57 4.57 6.55
CA TRP A 195 -1.33 5.25 6.92
C TRP A 195 -0.29 4.24 7.36
N THR A 196 0.96 4.44 6.98
CA THR A 196 2.12 3.71 7.51
C THR A 196 3.04 4.71 8.18
N VAL A 197 3.29 4.53 9.50
CA VAL A 197 4.00 5.56 10.27
C VAL A 197 5.48 5.59 9.92
N ASN A 198 6.10 4.42 9.83
CA ASN A 198 7.54 4.28 9.60
C ASN A 198 7.87 3.03 8.77
N ASN A 199 9.18 2.85 8.48
CA ASN A 199 9.70 1.69 7.79
C ASN A 199 10.85 1.03 8.53
N GLU A 200 10.71 -0.28 8.80
CA GLU A 200 11.78 -1.18 9.28
C GLU A 200 12.58 -0.65 10.46
N MET A 201 11.97 -0.03 11.42
CA MET A 201 12.67 0.44 12.61
C MET A 201 13.25 -0.71 13.43
N LYS A 202 12.56 -1.84 13.51
CA LYS A 202 13.04 -3.12 14.10
C LYS A 202 13.57 -3.00 15.55
N PHE A 203 13.40 -1.87 16.23
CA PHE A 203 13.81 -1.73 17.63
C PHE A 203 13.07 -2.70 18.52
N TYR A 204 11.83 -3.00 18.19
CA TYR A 204 10.98 -3.93 18.91
C TYR A 204 11.51 -5.38 18.92
N ASP A 205 12.39 -5.74 18.01
CA ASP A 205 13.01 -7.06 17.92
C ASP A 205 14.51 -7.01 18.26
N ASN A 206 15.23 -5.98 17.82
CA ASN A 206 16.68 -5.92 17.79
C ASN A 206 17.29 -4.97 18.83
N ASP A 207 16.52 -4.40 19.77
CA ASP A 207 17.03 -3.66 20.90
C ASP A 207 17.02 -4.54 22.15
N ASN A 208 18.20 -4.74 22.76
CA ASN A 208 18.36 -5.48 24.01
C ASN A 208 18.03 -4.64 25.26
N ASP A 209 17.99 -3.32 25.13
CA ASP A 209 17.55 -2.41 26.18
C ASP A 209 16.04 -2.23 26.09
N LEU A 210 15.31 -2.98 26.90
CA LEU A 210 13.84 -2.99 26.87
C LEU A 210 13.23 -1.65 27.27
N GLU A 211 13.87 -0.88 28.15
CA GLU A 211 13.33 0.43 28.56
C GLU A 211 13.48 1.45 27.42
N ARG A 212 14.61 1.46 26.73
CA ARG A 212 14.79 2.28 25.53
C ARG A 212 13.80 1.89 24.43
N ALA A 213 13.56 0.62 24.22
CA ALA A 213 12.55 0.14 23.27
C ALA A 213 11.14 0.59 23.67
N LYS A 214 10.78 0.53 24.95
CA LYS A 214 9.50 1.03 25.46
C LYS A 214 9.34 2.54 25.28
N GLU A 215 10.41 3.32 25.44
CA GLU A 215 10.36 4.76 25.16
C GLU A 215 10.07 5.05 23.69
N LYS A 216 10.71 4.33 22.75
CA LYS A 216 10.41 4.43 21.33
C LYS A 216 8.95 4.07 21.01
N TYR A 217 8.44 3.01 21.63
CA TYR A 217 7.02 2.66 21.52
C TYR A 217 6.11 3.80 21.95
N ARG A 218 6.40 4.45 23.09
CA ARG A 218 5.58 5.56 23.61
C ARG A 218 5.56 6.72 22.61
N VAL A 219 6.73 7.12 22.11
CA VAL A 219 6.85 8.21 21.11
C VAL A 219 6.00 7.94 19.88
N ILE A 220 6.09 6.74 19.29
CA ILE A 220 5.34 6.41 18.07
C ILE A 220 3.86 6.25 18.37
N SER A 221 3.52 5.57 19.48
CA SER A 221 2.13 5.41 19.91
C SER A 221 1.41 6.75 20.13
N ASP A 222 2.09 7.74 20.67
CA ASP A 222 1.51 9.07 20.85
C ASP A 222 1.21 9.74 19.51
N VAL A 223 2.08 9.56 18.52
CA VAL A 223 1.79 10.02 17.15
C VAL A 223 0.60 9.28 16.56
N VAL A 224 0.52 7.95 16.71
CA VAL A 224 -0.63 7.14 16.23
C VAL A 224 -1.94 7.62 16.86
N LYS A 225 -1.96 7.90 18.17
CA LYS A 225 -3.14 8.45 18.86
C LYS A 225 -3.58 9.80 18.28
N GLU A 226 -2.63 10.70 18.00
CA GLU A 226 -2.94 11.98 17.35
C GLU A 226 -3.42 11.80 15.90
N MET A 227 -2.82 10.86 15.15
CA MET A 227 -3.28 10.51 13.82
C MET A 227 -4.75 10.09 13.81
N ARG A 228 -5.18 9.24 14.76
CA ARG A 228 -6.59 8.84 14.90
C ARG A 228 -7.53 9.99 15.19
N ARG A 229 -7.08 11.03 15.90
CA ARG A 229 -7.88 12.25 16.13
C ARG A 229 -8.05 13.09 14.87
N ILE A 230 -7.04 13.13 14.01
CA ILE A 230 -7.06 13.89 12.75
C ILE A 230 -7.80 13.12 11.66
N ASP A 231 -7.56 11.82 11.57
CA ASP A 231 -8.19 10.93 10.58
C ASP A 231 -8.67 9.62 11.24
N PRO A 232 -9.87 9.60 11.79
CA PRO A 232 -10.46 8.41 12.40
C PRO A 232 -10.98 7.39 11.37
N THR A 233 -10.82 7.66 10.07
CA THR A 233 -11.48 6.91 8.99
C THR A 233 -10.56 5.90 8.31
N ARG A 234 -9.29 5.83 8.71
CA ARG A 234 -8.30 4.96 8.08
C ARG A 234 -7.56 4.09 9.09
N PRO A 235 -7.32 2.81 8.76
CA PRO A 235 -6.39 1.99 9.52
C PRO A 235 -4.96 2.55 9.50
N ILE A 236 -4.18 2.15 10.49
CA ILE A 236 -2.79 2.58 10.66
C ILE A 236 -1.88 1.34 10.77
N CYS A 237 -0.83 1.30 9.96
CA CYS A 237 0.30 0.41 10.11
C CYS A 237 1.37 1.12 10.95
N PHE A 238 1.72 0.56 12.11
CA PHE A 238 2.64 1.16 13.08
C PHE A 238 4.05 1.33 12.51
N ASP A 239 4.53 0.30 11.85
CA ASP A 239 5.82 0.28 11.15
C ASP A 239 5.74 -0.77 10.05
N SER A 240 6.24 -0.47 8.87
CA SER A 240 6.35 -1.46 7.83
C SER A 240 7.41 -2.49 8.22
N ASN A 241 7.02 -3.77 8.26
CA ASN A 241 7.68 -4.91 8.87
C ASN A 241 7.46 -5.09 10.39
N TYR A 242 6.32 -4.63 10.92
CA TYR A 242 5.92 -4.84 12.31
C TYR A 242 4.84 -5.92 12.44
N GLN A 243 5.00 -6.83 13.40
CA GLN A 243 4.00 -7.83 13.79
C GLN A 243 3.76 -7.76 15.30
N ALA A 244 2.50 -7.58 15.70
CA ALA A 244 2.13 -7.43 17.11
C ALA A 244 2.24 -8.74 17.90
N LYS A 245 2.17 -9.89 17.23
CA LYS A 245 2.23 -11.20 17.89
C LYS A 245 3.52 -11.37 18.69
N GLY A 246 3.38 -11.80 19.93
CA GLY A 246 4.51 -12.01 20.85
C GLY A 246 5.03 -10.73 21.53
N LYS A 247 4.59 -9.54 21.14
CA LYS A 247 5.08 -8.29 21.78
C LYS A 247 4.61 -8.15 23.21
N LYS A 248 3.39 -8.60 23.56
CA LYS A 248 2.91 -8.65 24.94
C LYS A 248 3.73 -9.56 25.83
N GLU A 249 4.23 -10.68 25.29
CA GLU A 249 5.12 -11.59 26.00
C GLU A 249 6.49 -10.93 26.25
N LYS A 250 7.05 -10.26 25.25
CA LYS A 250 8.36 -9.62 25.32
C LYS A 250 8.39 -8.38 26.24
N TYR A 251 7.38 -7.50 26.15
CA TYR A 251 7.38 -6.18 26.79
C TYR A 251 6.47 -6.10 28.02
N GLY A 252 5.66 -7.12 28.27
CA GLY A 252 4.63 -7.16 29.32
C GLY A 252 3.27 -6.65 28.84
N ALA A 253 2.22 -7.38 29.21
CA ALA A 253 0.85 -7.05 28.80
C ALA A 253 0.40 -5.67 29.29
N ASP A 254 0.74 -5.30 30.53
CA ASP A 254 0.39 -4.00 31.11
C ASP A 254 0.95 -2.84 30.30
N PHE A 255 2.21 -2.95 29.88
CA PHE A 255 2.83 -1.94 29.02
C PHE A 255 2.17 -1.90 27.65
N MET A 256 2.08 -3.04 26.96
CA MET A 256 1.52 -3.09 25.59
C MET A 256 0.05 -2.66 25.52
N ASN A 257 -0.73 -2.83 26.59
CA ASN A 257 -2.10 -2.33 26.65
C ASN A 257 -2.18 -0.78 26.73
N THR A 258 -1.10 -0.07 27.03
CA THR A 258 -1.03 1.40 27.00
C THR A 258 -0.61 1.94 25.62
N ILE A 259 -0.14 1.06 24.74
CA ILE A 259 0.41 1.39 23.42
C ILE A 259 -0.67 1.25 22.35
N ASP A 260 -0.80 2.25 21.50
CA ASP A 260 -1.49 2.14 20.22
C ASP A 260 -0.45 1.76 19.16
N ASP A 261 -0.38 0.48 18.81
CA ASP A 261 0.55 -0.07 17.83
C ASP A 261 -0.12 -0.32 16.46
N GLY A 262 -1.17 0.44 16.17
CA GLY A 262 -1.88 0.41 14.92
C GLY A 262 -2.84 -0.78 14.76
N ASP A 263 -3.28 -1.00 13.52
CA ASP A 263 -4.33 -1.96 13.16
C ASP A 263 -3.83 -3.07 12.23
N ILE A 264 -2.67 -2.88 11.61
CA ILE A 264 -2.16 -3.71 10.49
C ILE A 264 -0.81 -4.29 10.89
N ASP A 265 -0.66 -5.59 10.70
CA ASP A 265 0.63 -6.28 10.76
C ASP A 265 1.23 -6.38 9.37
N ASP A 266 2.52 -6.09 9.26
CA ASP A 266 3.27 -6.11 8.02
C ASP A 266 4.55 -6.93 8.17
N MET A 267 4.89 -7.67 7.13
CA MET A 267 6.10 -8.45 7.09
C MET A 267 6.86 -8.26 5.79
N HIS A 268 8.15 -8.02 5.90
CA HIS A 268 9.05 -7.98 4.76
C HIS A 268 9.68 -9.34 4.51
N ALA A 269 9.72 -9.76 3.25
CA ALA A 269 10.28 -11.04 2.86
C ALA A 269 11.03 -10.93 1.53
N TYR A 270 12.28 -11.40 1.53
CA TYR A 270 13.15 -11.40 0.37
C TYR A 270 13.62 -12.82 0.12
N TYR A 271 13.31 -13.38 -1.05
CA TYR A 271 13.46 -14.80 -1.33
C TYR A 271 14.47 -15.09 -2.42
N ASN A 272 15.26 -16.13 -2.20
CA ASN A 272 16.06 -16.77 -3.20
C ASN A 272 15.44 -18.11 -3.62
N TRP A 273 15.81 -18.60 -4.80
CA TRP A 273 15.20 -19.79 -5.39
C TRP A 273 15.26 -21.04 -4.52
N TYR A 274 16.39 -21.36 -3.95
CA TYR A 274 16.58 -22.54 -3.10
C TYR A 274 16.64 -22.21 -1.62
N ASP A 275 16.13 -21.07 -1.23
CA ASP A 275 16.07 -20.69 0.17
C ASP A 275 15.00 -21.50 0.90
N TYR A 276 15.34 -22.03 2.07
CA TYR A 276 14.41 -22.70 2.95
C TYR A 276 13.18 -21.83 3.30
N SER A 277 13.34 -20.53 3.35
CA SER A 277 12.26 -19.58 3.58
C SER A 277 11.16 -19.65 2.52
N LEU A 278 11.52 -19.93 1.25
CA LEU A 278 10.55 -20.10 0.16
C LEU A 278 9.62 -21.30 0.42
N PHE A 279 10.16 -22.45 0.86
CA PHE A 279 9.35 -23.63 1.21
C PHE A 279 8.45 -23.37 2.40
N ARG A 280 8.93 -22.71 3.42
CA ARG A 280 8.12 -22.31 4.59
C ARG A 280 6.98 -21.38 4.19
N PHE A 281 7.25 -20.48 3.28
CA PHE A 281 6.26 -19.57 2.73
C PHE A 281 5.15 -20.33 1.98
N PHE A 282 5.50 -21.23 1.08
CA PHE A 282 4.53 -22.05 0.36
C PHE A 282 3.70 -22.97 1.26
N ASN A 283 4.26 -23.44 2.36
CA ASN A 283 3.54 -24.22 3.36
C ASN A 283 2.59 -23.40 4.25
N GLY A 284 2.56 -22.08 4.11
CA GLY A 284 1.79 -21.21 4.97
C GLY A 284 2.31 -21.11 6.42
N GLU A 285 3.49 -21.66 6.72
CA GLU A 285 4.10 -21.57 8.06
C GLU A 285 4.39 -20.13 8.46
N PHE A 286 4.78 -19.33 7.49
CA PHE A 286 5.11 -17.93 7.69
C PHE A 286 3.88 -17.13 8.14
N GLN A 287 2.75 -17.30 7.46
CA GLN A 287 1.50 -16.65 7.79
C GLN A 287 1.00 -17.11 9.16
N LYS A 288 1.03 -18.41 9.44
CA LYS A 288 0.64 -19.00 10.75
C LYS A 288 1.48 -18.43 11.90
N ARG A 289 2.76 -18.16 11.66
CA ARG A 289 3.67 -17.62 12.68
C ARG A 289 3.27 -16.22 13.11
N PHE A 290 2.87 -15.35 12.19
CA PHE A 290 2.69 -13.93 12.42
C PHE A 290 1.21 -13.50 12.50
N LYS A 291 0.29 -14.23 11.85
CA LYS A 291 -1.12 -13.87 11.79
C LYS A 291 -1.77 -13.80 13.17
N MET A 292 -2.50 -12.71 13.41
CA MET A 292 -3.43 -12.52 14.51
C MET A 292 -4.87 -12.54 14.02
N VAL A 293 -5.83 -12.80 14.93
CA VAL A 293 -7.25 -12.94 14.57
C VAL A 293 -7.86 -11.58 14.19
N ASP A 294 -7.44 -10.53 14.87
CA ASP A 294 -8.02 -9.19 14.82
C ASP A 294 -7.24 -8.22 13.91
N ARG A 295 -6.09 -8.64 13.37
CA ARG A 295 -5.23 -7.79 12.55
C ARG A 295 -4.98 -8.43 11.18
N PRO A 296 -5.18 -7.70 10.07
CA PRO A 296 -4.74 -8.17 8.75
C PRO A 296 -3.22 -8.28 8.72
N LEU A 297 -2.72 -9.37 8.13
CA LEU A 297 -1.30 -9.54 7.84
C LEU A 297 -1.06 -9.28 6.37
N ILE A 298 -0.20 -8.33 6.06
CA ILE A 298 0.21 -8.00 4.69
C ILE A 298 1.72 -8.14 4.52
N SER A 299 2.17 -8.07 3.28
CA SER A 299 3.58 -7.84 2.96
C SER A 299 3.68 -6.59 2.07
N GLN A 300 4.19 -5.50 2.63
CA GLN A 300 4.46 -4.27 1.89
C GLN A 300 5.81 -4.31 1.17
N GLU A 301 6.67 -5.28 1.49
CA GLU A 301 7.91 -5.55 0.76
C GLU A 301 8.14 -7.04 0.64
N MET A 302 8.14 -7.50 -0.59
CA MET A 302 8.53 -8.85 -0.95
C MET A 302 9.23 -8.79 -2.29
N SER A 303 10.44 -9.31 -2.37
CA SER A 303 11.21 -9.23 -3.60
C SER A 303 11.92 -10.53 -3.95
N THR A 304 12.10 -10.71 -5.23
CA THR A 304 12.86 -11.79 -5.85
C THR A 304 14.00 -11.26 -6.74
N GLY A 305 14.23 -9.95 -6.73
CA GLY A 305 15.34 -9.31 -7.43
C GLY A 305 15.03 -7.95 -8.05
N TYR A 306 16.09 -7.24 -8.40
CA TYR A 306 16.04 -5.90 -8.97
C TYR A 306 16.77 -5.84 -10.31
N PRO A 307 16.08 -5.97 -11.44
CA PRO A 307 16.66 -5.72 -12.76
C PRO A 307 17.06 -4.27 -12.94
N ASN A 308 18.12 -4.04 -13.70
CA ASN A 308 18.47 -2.72 -14.18
C ASN A 308 17.44 -2.25 -15.22
N ASN A 309 17.01 -1.00 -15.13
CA ASN A 309 15.96 -0.43 -15.99
C ASN A 309 16.34 -0.27 -17.47
N GLU A 310 17.61 -0.43 -17.83
CA GLU A 310 18.05 -0.33 -19.21
C GLU A 310 18.50 -1.67 -19.79
N THR A 311 19.22 -2.45 -19.01
CA THR A 311 19.84 -3.68 -19.48
C THR A 311 19.09 -4.94 -19.09
N GLY A 312 18.28 -4.92 -18.01
CA GLY A 312 17.62 -6.08 -17.44
C GLY A 312 18.51 -6.97 -16.58
N HIS A 313 19.79 -6.66 -16.45
CA HIS A 313 20.70 -7.40 -15.58
C HIS A 313 20.40 -7.18 -14.10
N PRO A 314 20.75 -8.14 -13.23
CA PRO A 314 20.71 -7.93 -11.79
C PRO A 314 21.50 -6.69 -11.39
N THR A 315 20.90 -5.80 -10.60
CA THR A 315 21.58 -4.62 -10.09
C THR A 315 22.54 -4.98 -8.97
N ARG A 316 23.48 -4.09 -8.68
CA ARG A 316 24.40 -4.22 -7.54
C ARG A 316 23.68 -4.26 -6.19
N SER A 317 22.58 -3.53 -6.08
CA SER A 317 21.70 -3.52 -4.89
C SER A 317 21.14 -4.91 -4.59
N TYR A 318 20.95 -5.73 -5.59
CA TYR A 318 20.49 -7.10 -5.46
C TYR A 318 21.38 -7.93 -4.52
N GLN A 319 22.68 -7.83 -4.68
CA GLN A 319 23.65 -8.57 -3.82
C GLN A 319 23.71 -8.01 -2.39
N LEU A 320 23.43 -6.71 -2.23
CA LEU A 320 23.50 -6.04 -0.92
C LEU A 320 22.28 -6.34 -0.04
N ILE A 321 21.14 -6.70 -0.64
CA ILE A 321 19.87 -6.93 0.06
C ILE A 321 19.55 -8.43 0.18
N HIS A 322 20.52 -9.24 0.55
CA HIS A 322 20.35 -10.67 0.82
C HIS A 322 19.92 -11.55 -0.34
N GLN A 323 19.92 -11.02 -1.56
CA GLN A 323 19.57 -11.78 -2.76
C GLN A 323 20.80 -11.94 -3.64
N ASN A 324 21.21 -13.18 -3.84
CA ASN A 324 22.34 -13.50 -4.71
C ASN A 324 21.81 -13.97 -6.07
N PRO A 325 22.02 -13.23 -7.17
CA PRO A 325 21.58 -13.66 -8.50
C PRO A 325 22.13 -15.01 -8.90
N GLN A 326 23.30 -15.40 -8.42
CA GLN A 326 23.87 -16.73 -8.66
C GLN A 326 23.01 -17.86 -8.10
N SER A 327 22.28 -17.63 -7.01
CA SER A 327 21.38 -18.63 -6.43
C SER A 327 20.12 -18.85 -7.30
N LEU A 328 19.81 -17.91 -8.19
CA LEU A 328 18.69 -18.01 -9.13
C LEU A 328 19.07 -18.72 -10.44
N ILE A 329 20.19 -18.32 -11.04
CA ILE A 329 20.56 -18.72 -12.41
C ILE A 329 22.03 -19.17 -12.54
N GLY A 330 22.72 -19.39 -11.42
CA GLY A 330 24.12 -19.77 -11.45
C GLY A 330 25.01 -18.71 -12.09
N TYR A 331 26.00 -19.14 -12.83
CA TYR A 331 26.97 -18.24 -13.48
C TYR A 331 26.40 -17.41 -14.65
N GLU A 332 25.22 -17.74 -15.15
CA GLU A 332 24.55 -16.96 -16.22
C GLU A 332 24.23 -15.53 -15.76
N CYS A 333 24.20 -15.25 -14.46
CA CYS A 333 24.03 -13.89 -13.93
C CYS A 333 25.16 -12.94 -14.37
N TYR A 334 26.29 -13.45 -14.78
CA TYR A 334 27.45 -12.67 -15.29
C TYR A 334 27.46 -12.50 -16.81
N ASP A 335 26.52 -13.12 -17.51
CA ASP A 335 26.34 -12.86 -18.93
C ASP A 335 25.59 -11.55 -19.17
N PHE A 336 26.33 -10.48 -19.27
CA PHE A 336 25.79 -9.14 -19.51
C PHE A 336 25.23 -8.94 -20.93
N SER A 337 25.38 -9.88 -21.82
CA SER A 337 24.77 -9.86 -23.15
C SER A 337 23.35 -10.44 -23.19
N ASN A 338 23.00 -11.29 -22.21
CA ASN A 338 21.70 -11.96 -22.17
C ASN A 338 21.11 -12.02 -20.75
N PRO A 339 20.30 -11.01 -20.34
CA PRO A 339 19.65 -11.01 -19.03
C PRO A 339 18.42 -11.93 -18.95
N GLN A 340 18.04 -12.61 -20.04
CA GLN A 340 16.75 -13.27 -20.16
C GLN A 340 16.58 -14.43 -19.15
N SER A 341 17.62 -15.18 -18.85
CA SER A 341 17.58 -16.25 -17.84
C SER A 341 17.18 -15.70 -16.47
N PHE A 342 17.82 -14.60 -16.06
CA PHE A 342 17.50 -13.94 -14.81
C PHE A 342 16.05 -13.39 -14.79
N LEU A 343 15.65 -12.68 -15.84
CA LEU A 343 14.32 -12.09 -15.94
C LEU A 343 13.20 -13.14 -15.92
N ASN A 344 13.41 -14.28 -16.57
CA ASN A 344 12.44 -15.36 -16.60
C ASN A 344 12.31 -16.06 -15.25
N VAL A 345 13.40 -16.35 -14.56
CA VAL A 345 13.36 -16.98 -13.24
C VAL A 345 12.77 -16.03 -12.21
N GLN A 346 13.12 -14.76 -12.25
CA GLN A 346 12.51 -13.73 -11.40
C GLN A 346 11.00 -13.68 -11.61
N ALA A 347 10.55 -13.61 -12.85
CA ALA A 347 9.15 -13.58 -13.21
C ALA A 347 8.39 -14.79 -12.67
N PHE A 348 8.97 -15.98 -12.82
CA PHE A 348 8.39 -17.21 -12.34
C PHE A 348 8.22 -17.21 -10.82
N ILE A 349 9.29 -16.92 -10.07
CA ILE A 349 9.23 -16.92 -8.58
C ILE A 349 8.26 -15.84 -8.08
N THR A 350 8.30 -14.66 -8.66
CA THR A 350 7.42 -13.55 -8.26
C THR A 350 5.94 -13.89 -8.46
N GLY A 351 5.61 -14.52 -9.57
CA GLY A 351 4.24 -15.00 -9.83
C GLY A 351 3.81 -16.08 -8.83
N GLU A 352 4.66 -17.09 -8.57
CA GLU A 352 4.38 -18.17 -7.63
C GLU A 352 4.18 -17.66 -6.19
N LEU A 353 4.97 -16.67 -5.74
CA LEU A 353 4.82 -16.05 -4.43
C LEU A 353 3.48 -15.34 -4.29
N ALA A 354 3.07 -14.59 -5.31
CA ALA A 354 1.76 -13.92 -5.31
C ALA A 354 0.62 -14.94 -5.26
N GLU A 355 0.69 -15.99 -6.07
CA GLU A 355 -0.30 -17.06 -6.07
C GLU A 355 -0.37 -17.81 -4.74
N ALA A 356 0.79 -18.12 -4.12
CA ALA A 356 0.85 -18.80 -2.83
C ALA A 356 0.17 -17.98 -1.72
N LEU A 357 0.37 -16.66 -1.67
CA LEU A 357 -0.32 -15.79 -0.72
C LEU A 357 -1.82 -15.72 -0.99
N ARG A 358 -2.22 -15.68 -2.23
CA ARG A 358 -3.64 -15.65 -2.61
C ARG A 358 -4.36 -16.98 -2.32
N ARG A 359 -3.68 -18.12 -2.40
CA ARG A 359 -4.22 -19.41 -1.93
C ARG A 359 -4.48 -19.42 -0.43
N SER A 360 -3.75 -18.60 0.34
CA SER A 360 -3.88 -18.47 1.80
C SER A 360 -4.53 -17.13 2.18
N ASN A 361 -5.54 -16.69 1.43
CA ASN A 361 -6.13 -15.35 1.56
C ASN A 361 -6.93 -15.12 2.87
N ASP A 362 -7.20 -16.16 3.64
CA ASP A 362 -7.70 -16.09 5.02
C ASP A 362 -6.60 -15.77 6.04
N GLN A 363 -5.34 -15.97 5.67
CA GLN A 363 -4.16 -15.77 6.51
C GLN A 363 -3.39 -14.51 6.13
N ALA A 364 -3.26 -14.22 4.81
CA ALA A 364 -2.63 -13.04 4.28
C ALA A 364 -3.67 -12.15 3.58
N SER A 365 -3.66 -10.85 3.86
CA SER A 365 -4.64 -9.89 3.35
C SER A 365 -4.11 -9.05 2.19
N GLY A 366 -2.88 -9.28 1.75
CA GLY A 366 -2.31 -8.57 0.62
C GLY A 366 -0.81 -8.69 0.46
N ILE A 367 -0.35 -8.24 -0.70
CA ILE A 367 1.05 -8.17 -1.09
C ILE A 367 1.31 -6.90 -1.88
N MET A 368 2.45 -6.28 -1.64
CA MET A 368 3.00 -5.21 -2.47
C MET A 368 4.44 -5.57 -2.82
N HIS A 369 4.63 -6.20 -3.97
CA HIS A 369 5.97 -6.59 -4.42
C HIS A 369 6.90 -5.39 -4.56
N PHE A 370 8.12 -5.52 -4.08
CA PHE A 370 9.19 -4.54 -4.15
C PHE A 370 10.24 -4.99 -5.18
N ALA A 371 10.70 -4.21 -6.15
CA ALA A 371 10.35 -2.82 -6.38
C ALA A 371 9.80 -2.65 -7.80
N LEU A 372 8.55 -2.27 -7.89
CA LEU A 372 7.78 -2.22 -9.15
C LEU A 372 8.50 -1.44 -10.26
N LEU A 373 9.12 -0.31 -9.92
CA LEU A 373 9.86 0.50 -10.90
C LEU A 373 10.97 -0.28 -11.63
N THR A 374 11.54 -1.33 -11.03
CA THR A 374 12.60 -2.13 -11.64
C THR A 374 12.09 -3.18 -12.63
N TRP A 375 10.76 -3.37 -12.71
CA TRP A 375 10.16 -4.33 -13.66
C TRP A 375 9.87 -3.73 -15.03
N PHE A 376 10.40 -2.53 -15.27
CA PHE A 376 10.24 -1.82 -16.53
C PHE A 376 11.58 -1.30 -17.04
N ARG A 377 11.74 -1.32 -18.34
CA ARG A 377 12.80 -0.59 -19.04
C ARG A 377 12.40 0.86 -19.22
N GLN A 378 13.38 1.74 -19.29
CA GLN A 378 13.25 3.16 -19.67
C GLN A 378 12.19 3.91 -18.84
N VAL A 379 12.16 3.67 -17.54
CA VAL A 379 11.18 4.25 -16.59
C VAL A 379 11.22 5.78 -16.49
N TYR A 380 12.25 6.42 -17.03
CA TYR A 380 12.43 7.88 -17.03
C TYR A 380 11.73 8.56 -18.20
N ASP A 381 11.31 7.82 -19.22
CA ASP A 381 10.62 8.33 -20.41
C ASP A 381 9.26 7.65 -20.53
N TYR A 382 8.19 8.35 -20.13
CA TYR A 382 6.84 7.79 -20.09
C TYR A 382 6.36 7.25 -21.47
N GLN A 383 6.96 7.69 -22.58
CA GLN A 383 6.61 7.23 -23.93
C GLN A 383 7.34 5.93 -24.31
N LYS A 384 8.37 5.52 -23.55
CA LYS A 384 9.24 4.38 -23.88
C LYS A 384 9.24 3.27 -22.83
N ILE A 385 8.39 3.39 -21.81
CA ILE A 385 8.33 2.39 -20.74
C ILE A 385 7.93 1.02 -21.31
N GLU A 386 8.78 0.02 -21.13
CA GLU A 386 8.55 -1.35 -21.57
C GLU A 386 8.58 -2.32 -20.40
N PRO A 387 7.54 -3.17 -20.20
CA PRO A 387 7.52 -4.14 -19.12
C PRO A 387 8.49 -5.30 -19.32
N TYR A 388 9.15 -5.72 -18.23
CA TYR A 388 9.86 -7.00 -18.13
C TYR A 388 8.91 -8.18 -17.88
N PRO A 389 9.35 -9.44 -18.04
CA PRO A 389 8.55 -10.64 -17.82
C PRO A 389 7.85 -10.69 -16.45
N THR A 390 8.44 -10.14 -15.41
CA THR A 390 7.89 -10.08 -14.05
C THR A 390 6.55 -9.35 -13.98
N TYR A 391 6.40 -8.26 -14.73
CA TYR A 391 5.12 -7.55 -14.83
C TYR A 391 4.00 -8.46 -15.36
N TYR A 392 4.27 -9.23 -16.40
CA TYR A 392 3.28 -10.14 -16.99
C TYR A 392 2.97 -11.35 -16.09
N ALA A 393 3.96 -11.84 -15.34
CA ALA A 393 3.76 -12.89 -14.35
C ALA A 393 2.81 -12.40 -13.25
N LEU A 394 3.04 -11.21 -12.71
CA LEU A 394 2.14 -10.61 -11.72
C LEU A 394 0.76 -10.27 -12.28
N LYS A 395 0.68 -9.76 -13.51
CA LYS A 395 -0.60 -9.53 -14.17
C LYS A 395 -1.49 -10.79 -14.17
N ARG A 396 -0.89 -11.96 -14.39
CA ARG A 396 -1.60 -13.25 -14.29
C ARG A 396 -1.93 -13.62 -12.86
N ALA A 397 -0.94 -13.57 -11.97
CA ALA A 397 -1.09 -13.97 -10.57
C ALA A 397 -2.07 -13.07 -9.79
N LEU A 398 -2.24 -11.82 -10.20
CA LEU A 398 -3.11 -10.83 -9.56
C LEU A 398 -4.45 -10.62 -10.29
N GLN A 399 -4.86 -11.51 -11.19
CA GLN A 399 -6.21 -11.45 -11.78
C GLN A 399 -7.28 -11.51 -10.69
N PRO A 400 -8.39 -10.75 -10.80
CA PRO A 400 -9.47 -10.80 -9.81
C PRO A 400 -10.00 -12.21 -9.57
N ILE A 401 -10.10 -13.01 -10.64
CA ILE A 401 -10.42 -14.44 -10.56
C ILE A 401 -9.18 -15.20 -11.00
N LEU A 402 -8.63 -16.02 -10.12
CA LEU A 402 -7.42 -16.78 -10.35
C LEU A 402 -7.67 -18.28 -10.18
N ILE A 403 -7.18 -19.06 -11.13
CA ILE A 403 -6.99 -20.52 -10.98
C ILE A 403 -5.52 -20.75 -10.67
N SER A 404 -5.23 -21.36 -9.53
CA SER A 404 -3.85 -21.60 -9.06
C SER A 404 -3.65 -23.05 -8.66
N ALA A 405 -2.60 -23.67 -9.19
CA ALA A 405 -2.21 -25.03 -8.84
C ALA A 405 -1.11 -25.03 -7.78
N GLU A 406 -1.29 -25.79 -6.72
CA GLU A 406 -0.29 -25.98 -5.68
C GLU A 406 0.70 -27.08 -6.11
N LEU A 407 1.74 -26.68 -6.84
CA LEU A 407 2.78 -27.58 -7.33
C LEU A 407 4.06 -27.41 -6.53
N TRP A 408 4.38 -28.38 -5.67
CA TRP A 408 5.55 -28.38 -4.80
C TRP A 408 6.82 -28.90 -5.51
N GLY A 409 6.68 -29.86 -6.40
CA GLY A 409 7.77 -30.45 -7.18
C GLY A 409 7.75 -29.96 -8.61
N ARG A 410 8.93 -29.65 -9.16
CA ARG A 410 9.10 -29.25 -10.57
C ARG A 410 9.76 -30.32 -11.41
N ASN A 411 10.42 -31.28 -10.76
CA ASN A 411 11.04 -32.41 -11.39
C ASN A 411 10.19 -33.65 -11.13
N LEU A 412 9.66 -34.23 -12.18
CA LEU A 412 8.75 -35.36 -12.12
C LEU A 412 9.29 -36.48 -12.99
N TYR A 413 9.09 -37.74 -12.55
CA TYR A 413 9.40 -38.90 -13.37
C TYR A 413 8.27 -39.22 -14.34
N GLY A 414 8.62 -39.64 -15.55
CA GLY A 414 7.63 -40.04 -16.54
C GLY A 414 6.72 -41.16 -16.02
N GLY A 415 5.40 -40.99 -16.14
CA GLY A 415 4.41 -41.96 -15.66
C GLY A 415 4.03 -41.84 -14.18
N GLU A 416 4.64 -40.92 -13.43
CA GLU A 416 4.30 -40.67 -12.03
C GLU A 416 2.95 -39.92 -11.91
N LYS A 417 2.13 -40.32 -10.92
CA LYS A 417 0.90 -39.60 -10.58
C LYS A 417 1.19 -38.54 -9.53
N LEU A 418 0.99 -37.26 -9.89
CA LEU A 418 1.17 -36.15 -8.98
C LEU A 418 -0.21 -35.67 -8.45
N PRO A 419 -0.51 -35.93 -7.16
CA PRO A 419 -1.68 -35.31 -6.54
C PRO A 419 -1.45 -33.79 -6.39
N THR A 420 -2.32 -33.00 -6.97
CA THR A 420 -2.23 -31.53 -6.97
C THR A 420 -3.55 -30.94 -6.51
N ARG A 421 -3.48 -29.93 -5.64
CA ARG A 421 -4.64 -29.11 -5.29
C ARG A 421 -4.73 -27.93 -6.27
N ILE A 422 -5.96 -27.70 -6.74
CA ILE A 422 -6.28 -26.53 -7.56
C ILE A 422 -7.19 -25.63 -6.75
N TYR A 423 -6.82 -24.36 -6.69
CA TYR A 423 -7.56 -23.31 -6.00
C TYR A 423 -8.22 -22.40 -7.03
N VAL A 424 -9.43 -21.97 -6.74
CA VAL A 424 -10.10 -20.88 -7.42
C VAL A 424 -10.22 -19.72 -6.42
N VAL A 425 -9.53 -18.64 -6.70
CA VAL A 425 -9.56 -17.43 -5.86
C VAL A 425 -10.48 -16.42 -6.53
N ASN A 426 -11.42 -15.84 -5.78
CA ASN A 426 -12.31 -14.79 -6.24
C ASN A 426 -12.15 -13.55 -5.36
N ASP A 427 -11.43 -12.57 -5.88
CA ASP A 427 -11.16 -11.27 -5.23
C ASP A 427 -11.81 -10.12 -6.01
N ARG A 428 -13.02 -10.33 -6.55
CA ARG A 428 -13.77 -9.25 -7.21
C ARG A 428 -14.24 -8.22 -6.20
N GLU A 429 -14.10 -6.95 -6.54
CA GLU A 429 -14.49 -5.82 -5.68
C GLU A 429 -15.99 -5.78 -5.36
N ASP A 430 -16.83 -6.27 -6.26
CA ASP A 430 -18.28 -6.29 -6.08
C ASP A 430 -18.76 -7.34 -5.07
N GLY A 431 -17.83 -8.17 -4.54
CA GLY A 431 -18.13 -9.22 -3.58
C GLY A 431 -19.05 -10.33 -4.12
N THR A 432 -19.27 -10.38 -5.44
CA THR A 432 -20.19 -11.37 -6.03
C THR A 432 -19.56 -12.74 -6.14
N ASP A 433 -20.30 -13.77 -5.79
CA ASP A 433 -19.89 -15.16 -5.94
C ASP A 433 -19.74 -15.56 -7.42
N LEU A 434 -18.88 -16.52 -7.66
CA LEU A 434 -18.82 -17.19 -8.95
C LEU A 434 -20.06 -18.07 -9.10
N LYS A 435 -20.87 -17.79 -10.14
CA LYS A 435 -21.94 -18.70 -10.54
C LYS A 435 -21.32 -20.00 -11.04
N SER A 436 -22.13 -21.05 -11.22
CA SER A 436 -21.69 -22.36 -11.69
C SER A 436 -20.55 -22.27 -12.72
N THR A 437 -19.36 -22.70 -12.33
CA THR A 437 -18.12 -22.54 -13.11
C THR A 437 -17.58 -23.92 -13.43
N LEU A 438 -17.29 -24.18 -14.70
CA LEU A 438 -16.67 -25.41 -15.15
C LEU A 438 -15.16 -25.20 -15.27
N LEU A 439 -14.39 -25.98 -14.52
CA LEU A 439 -12.95 -26.06 -14.66
C LEU A 439 -12.65 -27.06 -15.80
N ARG A 440 -12.01 -26.60 -16.85
CA ARG A 440 -11.60 -27.43 -18.00
C ARG A 440 -10.08 -27.49 -18.11
#